data_a37f62920e5c392315f8aff752942172
#
_entry.id   a37f62920e5c392315f8aff752942172
#
_cell.length_a   1.000
_cell.length_b   1.000
_cell.length_c   1.000
_cell.angle_alpha   90.00
_cell.angle_beta   90.00
_cell.angle_gamma   90.00
#
_symmetry.space_group_name_H-M   'P 1'
#
loop_
_entity.id
_entity.type
_entity.pdbx_description
1 polymer ?
#
loop_
_entity_poly.entity_id
_entity_poly.type
_entity_poly.pdbx_seq_one_letter_code
_entity_poly.pdbx_strand_id
1 'polypeptide(L)'
;FVFLISLLLILSVFSLPKNGLAQEINEYNSEFTIELVPSDPKPNDLVFAKVVSYQFDINRSVITWILDGKIIAQGAGKKEASFTISPLGKETALTVNITTYDGIKTSQTNKFSGSDIDFLWSAQTTAPSGYKGKALPGYKSNARVTALPHLYSAGARLSPSSLIYEWSFNYKNDQDLSGLGKNSILFKINDFGEFVIGLKVSSRDKRASFQKSFRLSAEGEPKLIFYSDDPLEGPFYGKALPRRILIKSKDFSIRGEPYFINKNAGGIFIDWTMNDKKIKSGKYPNILSLAANGDSGEAEIEMKIKKEGETFVQTADQSIRINF
;
A
#
# COMPACT_ATOMS: atom_id res chain seq x y z
N PHE A 1 -17.94 -57.75 64.18
CA PHE A 1 -16.71 -57.04 63.75
C PHE A 1 -17.08 -56.04 62.69
N VAL A 2 -17.20 -54.78 63.15
CA VAL A 2 -17.54 -53.64 62.28
C VAL A 2 -16.24 -52.93 61.97
N PHE A 3 -15.87 -52.84 60.72
CA PHE A 3 -14.80 -51.94 60.24
C PHE A 3 -15.44 -50.68 59.66
N LEU A 4 -15.27 -49.57 60.36
CA LEU A 4 -15.56 -48.22 59.90
C LEU A 4 -14.41 -47.77 59.00
N ILE A 5 -14.67 -47.54 57.69
CA ILE A 5 -13.72 -46.88 56.82
C ILE A 5 -14.14 -45.41 56.73
N SER A 6 -13.34 -44.52 57.33
CA SER A 6 -13.43 -43.08 57.28
C SER A 6 -12.92 -42.63 55.91
N LEU A 7 -13.82 -42.13 55.06
CA LEU A 7 -13.47 -41.51 53.76
C LEU A 7 -13.08 -40.04 54.02
N LEU A 8 -11.77 -39.75 54.00
CA LEU A 8 -11.21 -38.42 54.06
C LEU A 8 -11.32 -37.77 52.71
N LEU A 9 -12.29 -36.82 52.53
CA LEU A 9 -12.45 -36.01 51.34
C LEU A 9 -11.41 -34.88 51.38
N ILE A 10 -10.30 -35.06 50.61
CA ILE A 10 -9.33 -33.99 50.38
C ILE A 10 -9.90 -33.04 49.34
N LEU A 11 -10.41 -31.90 49.77
CA LEU A 11 -10.76 -30.77 48.90
C LEU A 11 -9.47 -30.13 48.43
N SER A 12 -8.96 -30.50 47.26
CA SER A 12 -7.90 -29.78 46.58
C SER A 12 -8.49 -28.52 45.93
N VAL A 13 -8.26 -27.41 46.59
CA VAL A 13 -8.53 -26.07 46.04
C VAL A 13 -7.55 -25.85 44.89
N PHE A 14 -7.98 -26.13 43.65
CA PHE A 14 -7.28 -25.67 42.47
C PHE A 14 -7.39 -24.14 42.39
N SER A 15 -6.38 -23.43 42.89
CA SER A 15 -6.19 -22.03 42.57
C SER A 15 -5.75 -21.92 41.10
N LEU A 16 -6.70 -21.65 40.21
CA LEU A 16 -6.41 -21.21 38.85
C LEU A 16 -5.63 -19.90 38.91
N PRO A 17 -4.49 -19.77 38.21
CA PRO A 17 -3.84 -18.48 38.10
C PRO A 17 -4.79 -17.57 37.32
N LYS A 18 -5.25 -16.50 37.94
CA LYS A 18 -5.87 -15.36 37.28
C LYS A 18 -4.81 -14.59 36.49
N ASN A 19 -4.34 -15.17 35.41
CA ASN A 19 -3.72 -14.39 34.34
C ASN A 19 -4.86 -13.79 33.52
N GLY A 20 -5.57 -12.85 34.10
CA GLY A 20 -6.28 -11.86 33.33
C GLY A 20 -5.23 -11.06 32.58
N LEU A 21 -5.10 -11.31 31.28
CA LEU A 21 -4.65 -10.30 30.35
C LEU A 21 -5.67 -9.16 30.48
N ALA A 22 -5.42 -8.26 31.41
CA ALA A 22 -6.00 -6.94 31.36
C ALA A 22 -5.45 -6.33 30.06
N GLN A 23 -6.16 -6.55 28.97
CA GLN A 23 -6.19 -5.60 27.88
C GLN A 23 -6.54 -4.30 28.59
N GLU A 24 -5.58 -3.36 28.69
CA GLU A 24 -5.89 -1.99 29.02
C GLU A 24 -6.83 -1.50 27.92
N ILE A 25 -8.11 -1.73 28.13
CA ILE A 25 -9.15 -0.89 27.58
C ILE A 25 -8.86 0.44 28.28
N ASN A 26 -8.12 1.32 27.60
CA ASN A 26 -8.17 2.72 27.90
C ASN A 26 -9.65 3.09 27.75
N GLU A 27 -10.41 2.96 28.83
CA GLU A 27 -11.72 3.53 28.92
C GLU A 27 -11.56 5.00 28.55
N TYR A 28 -12.16 5.36 27.42
CA TYR A 28 -12.37 6.70 26.96
C TYR A 28 -13.25 7.44 27.97
N ASN A 29 -12.66 7.77 29.11
CA ASN A 29 -13.24 8.70 30.08
C ASN A 29 -12.62 10.09 29.88
N SER A 30 -12.38 10.45 28.59
CA SER A 30 -11.97 11.81 28.29
C SER A 30 -13.22 12.68 28.25
N GLU A 31 -13.31 13.60 29.17
CA GLU A 31 -14.37 14.62 29.25
C GLU A 31 -14.44 15.46 27.95
N PHE A 32 -13.45 15.38 27.09
CA PHE A 32 -13.37 16.02 25.79
C PHE A 32 -12.50 15.21 24.81
N THR A 33 -12.62 15.50 23.52
CA THR A 33 -11.79 14.94 22.44
C THR A 33 -11.04 16.05 21.70
N ILE A 34 -9.86 15.71 21.17
CA ILE A 34 -9.08 16.59 20.30
C ILE A 34 -9.19 16.05 18.89
N GLU A 35 -9.93 16.74 18.03
CA GLU A 35 -10.02 16.45 16.59
C GLU A 35 -8.82 17.09 15.88
N LEU A 36 -8.21 16.38 14.94
CA LEU A 36 -7.03 16.80 14.20
C LEU A 36 -7.28 16.78 12.70
N VAL A 37 -6.75 17.77 11.99
CA VAL A 37 -6.73 17.81 10.51
C VAL A 37 -5.29 18.11 10.07
N PRO A 38 -4.60 17.16 9.41
CA PRO A 38 -5.04 15.77 9.10
C PRO A 38 -5.21 14.91 10.38
N SER A 39 -6.05 13.87 10.29
CA SER A 39 -6.34 12.98 11.44
C SER A 39 -5.15 12.10 11.85
N ASP A 40 -4.22 11.84 10.92
CA ASP A 40 -2.97 11.10 11.13
C ASP A 40 -1.80 11.98 10.66
N PRO A 41 -1.39 12.98 11.45
CA PRO A 41 -0.36 13.92 11.06
C PRO A 41 1.02 13.28 11.05
N LYS A 42 1.82 13.62 10.03
CA LYS A 42 3.18 13.15 9.82
C LYS A 42 4.21 14.20 10.24
N PRO A 43 5.48 13.81 10.40
CA PRO A 43 6.55 14.78 10.64
C PRO A 43 6.55 15.92 9.60
N ASN A 44 6.66 17.15 10.08
CA ASN A 44 6.57 18.43 9.36
C ASN A 44 5.17 18.84 8.88
N ASP A 45 4.11 18.08 9.16
CA ASP A 45 2.75 18.51 8.80
C ASP A 45 2.29 19.69 9.65
N LEU A 46 1.61 20.63 9.02
CA LEU A 46 0.80 21.64 9.70
C LEU A 46 -0.52 21.00 10.12
N VAL A 47 -0.82 21.05 11.41
CA VAL A 47 -2.01 20.45 12.01
C VAL A 47 -2.94 21.54 12.52
N PHE A 48 -4.21 21.41 12.20
CA PHE A 48 -5.30 22.15 12.83
C PHE A 48 -5.97 21.24 13.86
N ALA A 49 -6.03 21.70 15.11
CA ALA A 49 -6.60 20.95 16.20
C ALA A 49 -7.83 21.68 16.76
N LYS A 50 -8.86 20.92 17.11
CA LYS A 50 -10.10 21.44 17.70
C LYS A 50 -10.53 20.58 18.87
N VAL A 51 -10.88 21.21 19.99
CA VAL A 51 -11.46 20.54 21.15
C VAL A 51 -12.97 20.47 21.00
N VAL A 52 -13.53 19.29 21.27
CA VAL A 52 -14.97 19.02 21.30
C VAL A 52 -15.32 18.35 22.62
N SER A 53 -16.34 18.84 23.31
CA SER A 53 -16.92 18.21 24.50
C SER A 53 -18.44 18.26 24.45
N TYR A 54 -19.05 17.20 24.95
CA TYR A 54 -20.50 17.09 25.18
C TYR A 54 -20.85 17.10 26.69
N GLN A 55 -19.82 17.16 27.55
CA GLN A 55 -20.02 17.10 29.01
C GLN A 55 -20.07 18.48 29.69
N PHE A 56 -19.43 19.50 29.06
CA PHE A 56 -19.41 20.86 29.58
C PHE A 56 -19.38 21.90 28.44
N ASP A 57 -19.73 23.15 28.76
CA ASP A 57 -19.71 24.25 27.81
C ASP A 57 -18.27 24.73 27.55
N ILE A 58 -17.76 24.33 26.41
CA ILE A 58 -16.39 24.64 25.98
C ILE A 58 -16.19 26.14 25.68
N ASN A 59 -17.25 26.85 25.28
CA ASN A 59 -17.16 28.28 24.96
C ASN A 59 -16.98 29.15 26.23
N ARG A 60 -17.39 28.63 27.38
CA ARG A 60 -17.24 29.30 28.71
C ARG A 60 -16.02 28.80 29.48
N SER A 61 -15.32 27.79 28.96
CA SER A 61 -14.15 27.20 29.60
C SER A 61 -12.87 27.92 29.18
N VAL A 62 -11.89 27.99 30.09
CA VAL A 62 -10.54 28.48 29.76
C VAL A 62 -9.72 27.32 29.23
N ILE A 63 -9.24 27.42 27.98
CA ILE A 63 -8.48 26.36 27.31
C ILE A 63 -7.05 26.86 27.10
N THR A 64 -6.09 26.02 27.49
CA THR A 64 -4.66 26.25 27.31
C THR A 64 -4.06 25.15 26.45
N TRP A 65 -3.51 25.53 25.30
CA TRP A 65 -2.80 24.65 24.36
C TRP A 65 -1.30 24.73 24.60
N ILE A 66 -0.68 23.61 24.86
CA ILE A 66 0.75 23.51 25.19
C ILE A 66 1.39 22.55 24.19
N LEU A 67 2.38 23.01 23.42
CA LEU A 67 3.17 22.23 22.48
C LEU A 67 4.60 22.09 22.99
N ASP A 68 5.08 20.87 23.21
CA ASP A 68 6.42 20.59 23.72
C ASP A 68 6.76 21.44 24.97
N GLY A 69 5.79 21.58 25.87
CA GLY A 69 5.92 22.35 27.11
C GLY A 69 5.76 23.87 26.98
N LYS A 70 5.51 24.40 25.76
CA LYS A 70 5.29 25.84 25.52
C LYS A 70 3.82 26.14 25.22
N ILE A 71 3.27 27.16 25.84
CA ILE A 71 1.91 27.65 25.54
C ILE A 71 1.90 28.25 24.14
N ILE A 72 1.06 27.69 23.24
CA ILE A 72 0.86 28.17 21.87
C ILE A 72 -0.45 28.95 21.71
N ALA A 73 -1.44 28.68 22.56
CA ALA A 73 -2.70 29.42 22.59
C ALA A 73 -3.35 29.27 23.98
N GLN A 74 -4.06 30.30 24.43
CA GLN A 74 -4.81 30.27 25.70
C GLN A 74 -5.95 31.28 25.67
N GLY A 75 -7.06 30.96 26.32
CA GLY A 75 -8.18 31.87 26.50
C GLY A 75 -9.52 31.18 26.75
N ALA A 76 -10.54 31.98 27.15
CA ALA A 76 -11.91 31.51 27.23
C ALA A 76 -12.44 31.19 25.81
N GLY A 77 -13.03 30.02 25.64
CA GLY A 77 -13.56 29.56 24.35
C GLY A 77 -12.50 29.37 23.24
N LYS A 78 -11.21 29.33 23.57
CA LYS A 78 -10.11 29.11 22.61
C LYS A 78 -10.03 27.64 22.19
N LYS A 79 -11.08 27.15 21.54
CA LYS A 79 -11.28 25.73 21.19
C LYS A 79 -10.45 25.24 20.01
N GLU A 80 -9.72 26.12 19.32
CA GLU A 80 -8.93 25.79 18.14
C GLU A 80 -7.49 26.30 18.26
N ALA A 81 -6.54 25.50 17.76
CA ALA A 81 -5.13 25.87 17.64
C ALA A 81 -4.53 25.23 16.39
N SER A 82 -3.44 25.82 15.87
CA SER A 82 -2.63 25.21 14.82
C SER A 82 -1.17 25.10 15.25
N PHE A 83 -0.51 24.04 14.82
CA PHE A 83 0.90 23.79 15.14
C PHE A 83 1.54 22.90 14.06
N THR A 84 2.85 22.82 14.06
CA THR A 84 3.59 21.94 13.15
C THR A 84 4.19 20.77 13.93
N ILE A 85 4.03 19.54 13.40
CA ILE A 85 4.68 18.35 13.94
C ILE A 85 6.19 18.50 13.75
N SER A 86 6.94 18.12 14.78
CA SER A 86 8.42 18.11 14.74
C SER A 86 8.92 17.21 13.60
N PRO A 87 10.12 17.49 13.05
CA PRO A 87 10.71 16.65 12.00
C PRO A 87 11.04 15.24 12.52
N LEU A 88 11.38 14.35 11.56
CA LEU A 88 11.79 12.99 11.87
C LEU A 88 12.89 12.96 12.96
N GLY A 89 12.76 12.02 13.88
CA GLY A 89 13.66 11.83 15.01
C GLY A 89 13.28 12.60 16.28
N LYS A 90 12.26 13.44 16.22
CA LYS A 90 11.79 14.21 17.38
C LYS A 90 10.29 13.98 17.63
N GLU A 91 9.95 13.58 18.85
CA GLU A 91 8.56 13.48 19.29
C GLU A 91 7.96 14.88 19.46
N THR A 92 6.69 15.05 19.16
CA THR A 92 5.89 16.24 19.45
C THR A 92 4.83 15.87 20.47
N ALA A 93 4.71 16.64 21.54
CA ALA A 93 3.69 16.46 22.56
C ALA A 93 2.74 17.66 22.59
N LEU A 94 1.47 17.42 22.29
CA LEU A 94 0.40 18.42 22.43
C LEU A 94 -0.39 18.12 23.71
N THR A 95 -0.36 19.05 24.67
CA THR A 95 -1.17 18.98 25.87
C THR A 95 -2.25 20.06 25.84
N VAL A 96 -3.48 19.68 26.11
CA VAL A 96 -4.62 20.61 26.24
C VAL A 96 -5.12 20.56 27.66
N ASN A 97 -5.05 21.70 28.35
CA ASN A 97 -5.59 21.87 29.69
C ASN A 97 -6.86 22.70 29.57
N ILE A 98 -7.94 22.25 30.22
CA ILE A 98 -9.22 22.93 30.25
C ILE A 98 -9.60 23.17 31.72
N THR A 99 -10.01 24.40 32.00
CA THR A 99 -10.67 24.75 33.26
C THR A 99 -12.09 25.21 32.94
N THR A 100 -13.07 24.45 33.35
CA THR A 100 -14.48 24.75 33.14
C THR A 100 -14.92 25.98 33.94
N TYR A 101 -16.08 26.55 33.59
CA TYR A 101 -16.60 27.75 34.28
C TYR A 101 -16.92 27.52 35.77
N ASP A 102 -17.19 26.26 36.18
CA ASP A 102 -17.39 25.79 37.54
C ASP A 102 -16.10 25.36 38.27
N GLY A 103 -14.94 25.54 37.60
CA GLY A 103 -13.62 25.36 38.18
C GLY A 103 -13.05 23.93 38.08
N ILE A 104 -13.72 23.01 37.40
CA ILE A 104 -13.19 21.66 37.14
C ILE A 104 -12.01 21.76 36.19
N LYS A 105 -10.94 21.04 36.49
CA LYS A 105 -9.73 20.98 35.64
C LYS A 105 -9.58 19.61 35.00
N THR A 106 -9.44 19.58 33.70
CA THR A 106 -9.18 18.35 32.94
C THR A 106 -8.02 18.58 31.94
N SER A 107 -7.30 17.52 31.60
CA SER A 107 -6.11 17.59 30.75
C SER A 107 -5.99 16.34 29.87
N GLN A 108 -5.57 16.53 28.62
CA GLN A 108 -5.25 15.44 27.70
C GLN A 108 -3.94 15.75 26.97
N THR A 109 -3.09 14.73 26.81
CA THR A 109 -1.84 14.83 26.05
C THR A 109 -1.84 13.84 24.88
N ASN A 110 -1.67 14.37 23.67
CA ASN A 110 -1.46 13.57 22.47
C ASN A 110 0.04 13.63 22.08
N LYS A 111 0.63 12.47 21.84
CA LYS A 111 2.03 12.34 21.43
C LYS A 111 2.11 11.89 19.99
N PHE A 112 2.87 12.61 19.18
CA PHE A 112 3.12 12.32 17.77
C PHE A 112 4.55 11.80 17.64
N SER A 113 4.68 10.59 17.10
CA SER A 113 6.01 9.96 16.93
C SER A 113 6.82 10.68 15.86
N GLY A 114 8.10 10.89 16.14
CA GLY A 114 9.07 11.33 15.14
C GLY A 114 9.54 10.23 14.20
N SER A 115 8.77 9.14 14.05
CA SER A 115 9.10 7.98 13.21
C SER A 115 8.12 7.87 12.04
N ASP A 116 8.56 7.26 10.93
CA ASP A 116 7.73 6.95 9.78
C ASP A 116 8.24 5.69 9.05
N ILE A 117 7.45 5.17 8.13
CA ILE A 117 7.81 4.08 7.22
C ILE A 117 7.43 4.47 5.80
N ASP A 118 8.39 4.48 4.90
CA ASP A 118 8.10 4.56 3.47
C ASP A 118 7.96 3.16 2.89
N PHE A 119 6.96 2.98 2.00
CA PHE A 119 6.75 1.74 1.27
C PHE A 119 7.10 1.90 -0.20
N LEU A 120 7.99 1.03 -0.67
CA LEU A 120 8.23 0.82 -2.09
C LEU A 120 7.59 -0.50 -2.48
N TRP A 121 6.93 -0.54 -3.65
CA TRP A 121 6.39 -1.79 -4.17
C TRP A 121 6.58 -1.90 -5.68
N SER A 122 6.67 -3.14 -6.16
CA SER A 122 6.72 -3.49 -7.57
C SER A 122 5.97 -4.79 -7.82
N ALA A 123 5.25 -4.88 -8.94
CA ALA A 123 4.63 -6.12 -9.38
C ALA A 123 5.50 -6.86 -10.40
N GLN A 124 5.49 -8.19 -10.36
CA GLN A 124 6.16 -9.04 -11.35
C GLN A 124 5.23 -9.28 -12.55
N THR A 125 4.83 -8.20 -13.20
CA THR A 125 4.04 -8.19 -14.43
C THR A 125 4.79 -7.49 -15.54
N THR A 126 4.35 -7.66 -16.81
CA THR A 126 4.97 -7.00 -17.96
C THR A 126 4.67 -5.51 -17.96
N ALA A 127 5.64 -4.74 -18.39
CA ALA A 127 5.50 -3.36 -18.83
C ALA A 127 6.65 -3.08 -19.82
N PRO A 128 6.42 -2.37 -20.93
CA PRO A 128 7.47 -1.98 -21.85
C PRO A 128 8.50 -1.05 -21.21
N SER A 129 9.72 -1.05 -21.72
CA SER A 129 10.81 -0.22 -21.18
C SER A 129 10.52 1.29 -21.26
N GLY A 130 9.71 1.72 -22.22
CA GLY A 130 9.27 3.11 -22.39
C GLY A 130 8.09 3.53 -21.51
N TYR A 131 7.50 2.61 -20.73
CA TYR A 131 6.37 2.93 -19.88
C TYR A 131 6.82 3.67 -18.61
N LYS A 132 6.35 4.91 -18.44
CA LYS A 132 6.72 5.76 -17.28
C LYS A 132 5.95 5.43 -16.00
N GLY A 133 4.89 4.61 -16.08
CA GLY A 133 4.12 4.15 -14.94
C GLY A 133 4.74 2.91 -14.26
N LYS A 134 4.07 2.41 -13.23
CA LYS A 134 4.43 1.14 -12.56
C LYS A 134 3.73 -0.03 -13.25
N ALA A 135 4.40 -1.18 -13.33
CA ALA A 135 3.74 -2.44 -13.61
C ALA A 135 2.74 -2.75 -12.50
N LEU A 136 1.45 -2.85 -12.85
CA LEU A 136 0.39 -3.07 -11.88
C LEU A 136 0.29 -4.55 -11.50
N PRO A 137 0.03 -4.87 -10.23
CA PRO A 137 -0.22 -6.23 -9.81
C PRO A 137 -1.58 -6.70 -10.35
N GLY A 138 -1.61 -7.89 -10.89
CA GLY A 138 -2.81 -8.56 -11.36
C GLY A 138 -3.02 -9.90 -10.66
N TYR A 139 -4.12 -10.55 -10.94
CA TYR A 139 -4.45 -11.87 -10.39
C TYR A 139 -3.32 -12.88 -10.62
N LYS A 140 -2.94 -13.62 -9.57
CA LYS A 140 -1.84 -14.60 -9.54
C LYS A 140 -0.45 -14.04 -9.83
N SER A 141 -0.27 -12.72 -9.93
CA SER A 141 1.07 -12.13 -10.00
C SER A 141 1.74 -12.11 -8.63
N ASN A 142 3.06 -11.98 -8.61
CA ASN A 142 3.78 -11.68 -7.39
C ASN A 142 3.94 -10.16 -7.25
N ALA A 143 3.83 -9.67 -6.03
CA ALA A 143 4.19 -8.31 -5.65
C ALA A 143 5.29 -8.33 -4.60
N ARG A 144 6.30 -7.48 -4.80
CA ARG A 144 7.33 -7.21 -3.80
C ARG A 144 7.02 -5.89 -3.10
N VAL A 145 7.07 -5.91 -1.79
CA VAL A 145 6.97 -4.70 -0.97
C VAL A 145 8.24 -4.58 -0.13
N THR A 146 8.83 -3.40 -0.11
CA THR A 146 10.01 -3.08 0.70
C THR A 146 9.68 -1.89 1.57
N ALA A 147 9.89 -2.03 2.87
CA ALA A 147 9.75 -0.96 3.84
C ALA A 147 11.09 -0.27 4.09
N LEU A 148 11.07 1.05 4.11
CA LEU A 148 12.17 1.91 4.49
C LEU A 148 11.81 2.61 5.80
N PRO A 149 12.10 1.99 6.97
CA PRO A 149 11.73 2.57 8.25
C PRO A 149 12.65 3.75 8.61
N HIS A 150 12.03 4.79 9.11
CA HIS A 150 12.64 5.94 9.78
C HIS A 150 12.30 5.86 11.26
N LEU A 151 12.84 4.83 11.95
CA LEU A 151 12.60 4.62 13.37
C LEU A 151 13.76 5.19 14.19
N TYR A 152 13.43 5.94 15.23
CA TYR A 152 14.37 6.62 16.08
C TYR A 152 14.23 6.16 17.53
N SER A 153 15.34 6.12 18.26
CA SER A 153 15.39 5.91 19.71
C SER A 153 16.43 6.86 20.30
N ALA A 154 16.05 7.61 21.33
CA ALA A 154 16.90 8.62 21.96
C ALA A 154 17.55 9.58 20.93
N GLY A 155 16.82 9.98 19.89
CA GLY A 155 17.30 10.89 18.84
C GLY A 155 18.18 10.27 17.77
N ALA A 156 18.59 8.99 17.90
CA ALA A 156 19.40 8.29 16.92
C ALA A 156 18.54 7.38 16.02
N ARG A 157 18.81 7.40 14.70
CA ARG A 157 18.14 6.52 13.76
C ARG A 157 18.61 5.07 13.94
N LEU A 158 17.68 4.15 14.06
CA LEU A 158 17.96 2.72 14.18
C LEU A 158 18.24 2.09 12.80
N SER A 159 19.20 1.16 12.76
CA SER A 159 19.54 0.44 11.53
C SER A 159 18.38 -0.49 11.13
N PRO A 160 17.91 -0.46 9.87
CA PRO A 160 16.83 -1.35 9.39
C PRO A 160 17.09 -2.84 9.64
N SER A 161 18.34 -3.29 9.55
CA SER A 161 18.72 -4.69 9.79
C SER A 161 18.60 -5.13 11.25
N SER A 162 18.54 -4.19 12.19
CA SER A 162 18.41 -4.46 13.63
C SER A 162 16.96 -4.43 14.12
N LEU A 163 16.01 -4.08 13.25
CA LEU A 163 14.60 -3.94 13.58
C LEU A 163 13.83 -5.25 13.37
N ILE A 164 12.77 -5.41 14.13
CA ILE A 164 11.80 -6.50 13.98
C ILE A 164 10.64 -5.97 13.14
N TYR A 165 10.25 -6.73 12.11
CA TYR A 165 9.17 -6.41 11.19
C TYR A 165 8.02 -7.39 11.40
N GLU A 166 6.83 -6.87 11.67
CA GLU A 166 5.59 -7.64 11.82
C GLU A 166 4.66 -7.23 10.68
N TRP A 167 4.63 -8.07 9.62
CA TRP A 167 3.79 -7.83 8.45
C TRP A 167 2.39 -8.39 8.64
N SER A 168 1.40 -7.69 8.08
CA SER A 168 0.02 -8.15 8.05
C SER A 168 -0.63 -7.90 6.67
N PHE A 169 -1.54 -8.79 6.28
CA PHE A 169 -2.36 -8.70 5.08
C PHE A 169 -3.83 -8.70 5.47
N ASN A 170 -4.58 -7.69 5.03
CA ASN A 170 -5.98 -7.52 5.38
C ASN A 170 -6.21 -7.71 6.89
N TYR A 171 -5.36 -7.03 7.70
CA TYR A 171 -5.35 -7.05 9.17
C TYR A 171 -4.97 -8.40 9.82
N LYS A 172 -4.59 -9.41 9.04
CA LYS A 172 -4.12 -10.69 9.55
C LYS A 172 -2.58 -10.74 9.51
N ASN A 173 -1.97 -10.99 10.67
CA ASN A 173 -0.52 -11.10 10.79
C ASN A 173 0.01 -12.33 10.04
N ASP A 174 1.12 -12.15 9.32
CA ASP A 174 1.84 -13.21 8.62
C ASP A 174 3.19 -13.44 9.33
N GLN A 175 3.32 -14.58 10.01
CA GLN A 175 4.52 -14.91 10.77
C GLN A 175 5.68 -15.34 9.87
N ASP A 176 5.42 -15.95 8.72
CA ASP A 176 6.45 -16.43 7.80
C ASP A 176 7.18 -15.27 7.13
N LEU A 177 6.46 -14.19 6.85
CA LEU A 177 7.00 -12.96 6.26
C LEU A 177 7.56 -11.99 7.32
N SER A 178 7.28 -12.21 8.61
CA SER A 178 7.70 -11.37 9.72
C SER A 178 9.03 -11.82 10.33
N GLY A 179 9.73 -10.92 11.03
CA GLY A 179 10.95 -11.23 11.75
C GLY A 179 12.04 -10.15 11.72
N LEU A 180 13.18 -10.46 12.31
CA LEU A 180 14.34 -9.57 12.39
C LEU A 180 14.91 -9.29 10.98
N GLY A 181 15.06 -8.00 10.63
CA GLY A 181 15.65 -7.55 9.38
C GLY A 181 14.79 -7.81 8.13
N LYS A 182 13.58 -8.38 8.26
CA LYS A 182 12.70 -8.71 7.14
C LYS A 182 11.97 -7.46 6.59
N ASN A 183 12.73 -6.51 6.09
CA ASN A 183 12.21 -5.26 5.54
C ASN A 183 11.61 -5.39 4.13
N SER A 184 11.76 -6.53 3.46
CA SER A 184 11.22 -6.75 2.13
C SER A 184 10.53 -8.11 2.06
N ILE A 185 9.33 -8.13 1.49
CA ILE A 185 8.51 -9.32 1.33
C ILE A 185 8.13 -9.51 -0.12
N LEU A 186 7.95 -10.77 -0.52
CA LEU A 186 7.39 -11.17 -1.80
C LEU A 186 6.16 -12.02 -1.51
N PHE A 187 5.01 -11.64 -2.04
CA PHE A 187 3.77 -12.38 -1.85
C PHE A 187 2.99 -12.50 -3.15
N LYS A 188 2.15 -13.53 -3.22
CA LYS A 188 1.31 -13.82 -4.37
C LYS A 188 -0.06 -13.16 -4.21
N ILE A 189 -0.50 -12.47 -5.24
CA ILE A 189 -1.85 -11.89 -5.33
C ILE A 189 -2.83 -13.02 -5.67
N ASN A 190 -3.67 -13.43 -4.73
CA ASN A 190 -4.59 -14.54 -4.91
C ASN A 190 -6.02 -14.11 -5.27
N ASP A 191 -6.34 -12.83 -5.14
CA ASP A 191 -7.65 -12.24 -5.41
C ASP A 191 -7.54 -10.96 -6.21
N PHE A 192 -8.67 -10.49 -6.73
CA PHE A 192 -8.83 -9.14 -7.29
C PHE A 192 -9.20 -8.15 -6.18
N GLY A 193 -9.00 -6.86 -6.46
CA GLY A 193 -9.38 -5.77 -5.58
C GLY A 193 -8.23 -5.21 -4.74
N GLU A 194 -8.59 -4.61 -3.63
CA GLU A 194 -7.62 -3.95 -2.74
C GLU A 194 -7.14 -4.87 -1.62
N PHE A 195 -5.83 -4.81 -1.35
CA PHE A 195 -5.17 -5.45 -0.22
C PHE A 195 -4.65 -4.39 0.73
N VAL A 196 -5.01 -4.50 2.00
CA VAL A 196 -4.41 -3.68 3.06
C VAL A 196 -3.14 -4.38 3.54
N ILE A 197 -1.99 -3.75 3.28
CA ILE A 197 -0.70 -4.24 3.74
C ILE A 197 -0.30 -3.40 4.94
N GLY A 198 -0.24 -4.02 6.11
CA GLY A 198 0.19 -3.40 7.35
C GLY A 198 1.59 -3.85 7.74
N LEU A 199 2.29 -2.97 8.40
CA LEU A 199 3.59 -3.25 8.97
C LEU A 199 3.75 -2.52 10.30
N LYS A 200 4.10 -3.28 11.34
CA LYS A 200 4.63 -2.75 12.57
C LYS A 200 6.13 -3.03 12.62
N VAL A 201 6.92 -1.99 12.84
CA VAL A 201 8.37 -2.08 13.00
C VAL A 201 8.71 -1.71 14.43
N SER A 202 9.58 -2.49 15.07
CA SER A 202 10.01 -2.24 16.45
C SER A 202 11.50 -2.49 16.66
N SER A 203 12.08 -1.79 17.65
CA SER A 203 13.38 -2.14 18.20
C SER A 203 13.32 -3.48 18.94
N ARG A 204 14.46 -4.16 19.14
CA ARG A 204 14.52 -5.45 19.86
C ARG A 204 14.04 -5.35 21.31
N ASP A 205 14.29 -4.23 21.96
CA ASP A 205 13.85 -3.94 23.33
C ASP A 205 12.40 -3.39 23.40
N LYS A 206 11.73 -3.25 22.24
CA LYS A 206 10.36 -2.74 22.09
C LYS A 206 10.12 -1.31 22.59
N ARG A 207 11.19 -0.56 22.91
CA ARG A 207 11.08 0.84 23.38
C ARG A 207 10.71 1.80 22.24
N ALA A 208 11.12 1.49 21.02
CA ALA A 208 10.71 2.23 19.83
C ALA A 208 9.88 1.34 18.93
N SER A 209 8.72 1.81 18.51
CA SER A 209 7.87 1.12 17.53
C SER A 209 7.08 2.13 16.72
N PHE A 210 6.78 1.76 15.47
CA PHE A 210 5.91 2.52 14.59
C PHE A 210 5.11 1.56 13.70
N GLN A 211 3.88 1.90 13.43
CA GLN A 211 3.01 1.09 12.58
C GLN A 211 2.41 1.94 11.47
N LYS A 212 2.39 1.39 10.27
CA LYS A 212 1.79 2.02 9.08
C LYS A 212 1.19 0.98 8.18
N SER A 213 0.14 1.35 7.46
CA SER A 213 -0.45 0.52 6.41
C SER A 213 -0.62 1.31 5.13
N PHE A 214 -0.72 0.62 4.01
CA PHE A 214 -1.10 1.18 2.73
C PHE A 214 -1.98 0.18 1.96
N ARG A 215 -2.68 0.68 0.94
CA ARG A 215 -3.52 -0.14 0.08
C ARG A 215 -2.81 -0.41 -1.23
N LEU A 216 -2.80 -1.66 -1.63
CA LEU A 216 -2.31 -2.13 -2.91
C LEU A 216 -3.48 -2.65 -3.72
N SER A 217 -3.77 -2.02 -4.86
CA SER A 217 -4.83 -2.47 -5.75
C SER A 217 -4.30 -3.50 -6.75
N ALA A 218 -4.99 -4.64 -6.88
CA ALA A 218 -4.72 -5.68 -7.86
C ALA A 218 -5.60 -5.52 -9.11
N GLU A 219 -5.54 -4.36 -9.75
CA GLU A 219 -6.35 -3.97 -10.92
C GLU A 219 -5.58 -4.09 -12.25
N GLY A 220 -4.41 -4.72 -12.22
CA GLY A 220 -3.59 -4.93 -13.40
C GLY A 220 -4.22 -5.94 -14.36
N GLU A 221 -5.23 -5.52 -15.13
CA GLU A 221 -5.77 -6.32 -16.22
C GLU A 221 -4.76 -6.42 -17.37
N PRO A 222 -4.55 -7.62 -17.94
CA PRO A 222 -3.73 -7.77 -19.14
C PRO A 222 -4.21 -6.86 -20.27
N LYS A 223 -3.29 -6.12 -20.87
CA LYS A 223 -3.57 -5.24 -22.01
C LYS A 223 -2.52 -5.43 -23.07
N LEU A 224 -2.94 -5.23 -24.32
CA LEU A 224 -2.06 -5.20 -25.46
C LEU A 224 -2.21 -3.85 -26.15
N ILE A 225 -1.11 -3.19 -26.41
CA ILE A 225 -1.11 -1.87 -27.06
C ILE A 225 -0.16 -1.91 -28.26
N PHE A 226 -0.62 -1.39 -29.39
CA PHE A 226 0.17 -1.28 -30.61
C PHE A 226 0.92 0.04 -30.68
N TYR A 227 2.18 -0.05 -31.10
CA TYR A 227 3.06 1.08 -31.40
C TYR A 227 3.67 0.90 -32.81
N SER A 228 4.00 2.01 -33.44
CA SER A 228 4.88 1.93 -34.64
C SER A 228 6.28 1.51 -34.19
N ASP A 229 6.91 0.67 -35.00
CA ASP A 229 8.28 0.18 -34.78
C ASP A 229 9.14 0.51 -35.98
N ASP A 230 10.13 1.37 -35.82
CA ASP A 230 11.09 1.66 -36.86
C ASP A 230 12.28 0.72 -36.76
N PRO A 231 12.73 0.09 -37.84
CA PRO A 231 13.86 -0.86 -37.81
C PRO A 231 15.18 -0.25 -37.32
N LEU A 232 15.36 1.06 -37.42
CA LEU A 232 16.58 1.77 -37.01
C LEU A 232 16.42 2.48 -35.68
N GLU A 233 15.29 3.16 -35.47
CA GLU A 233 15.03 3.98 -34.28
C GLU A 233 14.32 3.19 -33.16
N GLY A 234 13.71 2.04 -33.52
CA GLY A 234 12.93 1.22 -32.58
C GLY A 234 11.49 1.69 -32.39
N PRO A 235 10.84 1.28 -31.30
CA PRO A 235 9.43 1.57 -31.04
C PRO A 235 9.19 3.01 -30.61
N PHE A 236 8.19 3.65 -31.21
CA PHE A 236 7.74 4.99 -30.84
C PHE A 236 6.71 4.92 -29.71
N TYR A 237 7.17 4.86 -28.45
CA TYR A 237 6.30 4.78 -27.26
C TYR A 237 5.56 6.08 -26.92
N GLY A 238 5.88 7.19 -27.58
CA GLY A 238 5.22 8.48 -27.34
C GLY A 238 3.74 8.51 -27.70
N LYS A 239 3.30 7.61 -28.61
CA LYS A 239 1.93 7.55 -29.08
C LYS A 239 1.55 6.13 -29.48
N ALA A 240 0.50 5.59 -28.86
CA ALA A 240 -0.11 4.33 -29.28
C ALA A 240 -0.79 4.50 -30.67
N LEU A 241 -0.77 3.43 -31.45
CA LEU A 241 -1.49 3.41 -32.72
C LEU A 241 -3.00 3.45 -32.47
N PRO A 242 -3.75 4.32 -33.21
CA PRO A 242 -5.20 4.32 -33.14
C PRO A 242 -5.78 3.06 -33.79
N ARG A 243 -7.08 2.80 -33.57
CA ARG A 243 -7.77 1.62 -34.15
C ARG A 243 -7.79 1.59 -35.68
N ARG A 244 -7.56 2.72 -36.34
CA ARG A 244 -7.47 2.81 -37.81
C ARG A 244 -6.33 3.73 -38.17
N ILE A 245 -5.50 3.29 -39.14
CA ILE A 245 -4.36 4.06 -39.67
C ILE A 245 -4.36 4.02 -41.18
N LEU A 246 -3.83 5.08 -41.78
CA LEU A 246 -3.46 5.12 -43.19
C LEU A 246 -1.94 4.96 -43.31
N ILE A 247 -1.49 3.92 -43.96
CA ILE A 247 -0.07 3.69 -44.26
C ILE A 247 0.22 4.33 -45.62
N LYS A 248 1.19 5.25 -45.61
CA LYS A 248 1.68 5.91 -46.85
C LYS A 248 3.05 5.40 -47.28
N SER A 249 3.72 4.67 -46.40
CA SER A 249 5.04 4.07 -46.68
C SER A 249 4.90 2.68 -47.26
N LYS A 250 5.88 2.28 -48.09
CA LYS A 250 5.93 0.93 -48.63
C LYS A 250 6.09 -0.13 -47.53
N ASP A 251 6.90 0.18 -46.54
CA ASP A 251 7.18 -0.71 -45.39
C ASP A 251 6.66 -0.07 -44.09
N PHE A 252 6.04 -0.87 -43.27
CA PHE A 252 5.53 -0.47 -41.97
C PHE A 252 5.62 -1.61 -40.94
N SER A 253 6.04 -1.32 -39.74
CA SER A 253 6.09 -2.32 -38.68
C SER A 253 5.25 -1.92 -37.48
N ILE A 254 4.53 -2.89 -36.95
CA ILE A 254 3.70 -2.78 -35.73
C ILE A 254 4.36 -3.60 -34.65
N ARG A 255 4.56 -2.98 -33.49
CA ARG A 255 4.97 -3.66 -32.28
C ARG A 255 3.77 -3.77 -31.34
N GLY A 256 3.42 -4.99 -30.94
CA GLY A 256 2.47 -5.24 -29.85
C GLY A 256 3.21 -5.36 -28.53
N GLU A 257 2.86 -4.48 -27.57
CA GLU A 257 3.46 -4.50 -26.24
C GLU A 257 2.46 -4.99 -25.19
N PRO A 258 2.82 -6.07 -24.47
CA PRO A 258 2.00 -6.59 -23.38
C PRO A 258 2.18 -5.78 -22.10
N TYR A 259 1.07 -5.38 -21.50
CA TYR A 259 1.02 -4.73 -20.21
C TYR A 259 0.36 -5.64 -19.18
N PHE A 260 0.92 -5.67 -17.98
CA PHE A 260 0.38 -6.31 -16.79
C PHE A 260 0.14 -7.83 -16.89
N ILE A 261 0.78 -8.47 -17.88
CA ILE A 261 0.82 -9.93 -17.95
C ILE A 261 1.81 -10.45 -16.92
N ASN A 262 1.43 -11.49 -16.20
CA ASN A 262 2.23 -12.10 -15.16
C ASN A 262 3.57 -12.64 -15.72
N LYS A 263 4.68 -12.30 -15.06
CA LYS A 263 6.04 -12.78 -15.40
C LYS A 263 6.42 -14.11 -14.73
N ASN A 264 5.56 -14.65 -13.87
CA ASN A 264 5.81 -15.95 -13.25
C ASN A 264 5.93 -17.06 -14.31
N ALA A 265 6.30 -18.27 -13.89
CA ALA A 265 6.56 -19.41 -14.78
C ALA A 265 5.54 -19.60 -15.90
N GLY A 266 5.99 -20.09 -17.05
CA GLY A 266 5.22 -20.31 -18.28
C GLY A 266 5.55 -19.33 -19.42
N GLY A 267 5.38 -19.76 -20.66
CA GLY A 267 5.61 -18.97 -21.86
C GLY A 267 4.49 -17.98 -22.16
N ILE A 268 4.83 -16.93 -22.89
CA ILE A 268 3.84 -16.07 -23.56
C ILE A 268 3.74 -16.54 -24.99
N PHE A 269 2.53 -16.94 -25.41
CA PHE A 269 2.22 -17.31 -26.79
C PHE A 269 1.62 -16.10 -27.48
N ILE A 270 2.08 -15.83 -28.68
CA ILE A 270 1.69 -14.69 -29.49
C ILE A 270 1.23 -15.20 -30.85
N ASP A 271 0.02 -14.87 -31.22
CA ASP A 271 -0.58 -15.15 -32.51
C ASP A 271 -0.96 -13.85 -33.23
N TRP A 272 -0.63 -13.76 -34.53
CA TRP A 272 -1.05 -12.68 -35.41
C TRP A 272 -2.02 -13.20 -36.44
N THR A 273 -3.06 -12.43 -36.75
CA THR A 273 -3.94 -12.68 -37.86
C THR A 273 -4.07 -11.45 -38.76
N MET A 274 -4.32 -11.65 -40.05
CA MET A 274 -4.67 -10.65 -41.03
C MET A 274 -5.94 -11.10 -41.74
N ASN A 275 -7.01 -10.33 -41.65
CA ASN A 275 -8.33 -10.69 -42.19
C ASN A 275 -8.71 -12.13 -41.79
N ASP A 276 -8.64 -12.42 -40.47
CA ASP A 276 -8.91 -13.71 -39.82
C ASP A 276 -7.96 -14.87 -40.22
N LYS A 277 -7.00 -14.63 -41.09
CA LYS A 277 -6.01 -15.67 -41.49
C LYS A 277 -4.75 -15.53 -40.63
N LYS A 278 -4.30 -16.64 -40.09
CA LYS A 278 -3.06 -16.69 -39.29
C LYS A 278 -1.87 -16.31 -40.14
N ILE A 279 -1.03 -15.39 -39.67
CA ILE A 279 0.20 -14.94 -40.29
C ILE A 279 1.37 -15.14 -39.35
N LYS A 280 2.58 -15.21 -39.90
CA LYS A 280 3.80 -15.34 -39.11
C LYS A 280 4.42 -13.96 -38.87
N SER A 281 4.81 -13.70 -37.65
CA SER A 281 5.75 -12.62 -37.33
C SER A 281 7.15 -12.98 -37.81
N GLY A 282 8.03 -11.97 -37.86
CA GLY A 282 9.44 -12.17 -38.17
C GLY A 282 10.24 -12.75 -36.98
N LYS A 283 11.48 -12.32 -36.83
CA LYS A 283 12.41 -12.75 -35.77
C LYS A 283 11.86 -12.50 -34.36
N TYR A 284 11.13 -11.41 -34.18
CA TYR A 284 10.56 -11.02 -32.90
C TYR A 284 9.04 -11.28 -32.88
N PRO A 285 8.54 -12.16 -32.01
CA PRO A 285 7.13 -12.58 -32.04
C PRO A 285 6.13 -11.42 -31.86
N ASN A 286 6.52 -10.36 -31.17
CA ASN A 286 5.69 -9.19 -30.92
C ASN A 286 5.83 -8.06 -31.93
N ILE A 287 6.57 -8.31 -33.06
CA ILE A 287 6.72 -7.35 -34.15
C ILE A 287 6.20 -7.97 -35.44
N LEU A 288 5.28 -7.27 -36.09
CA LEU A 288 4.79 -7.61 -37.40
C LEU A 288 5.25 -6.55 -38.41
N SER A 289 6.04 -6.96 -39.40
CA SER A 289 6.46 -6.11 -40.52
C SER A 289 5.56 -6.38 -41.71
N LEU A 290 5.05 -5.31 -42.33
CA LEU A 290 4.12 -5.31 -43.43
C LEU A 290 4.75 -4.56 -44.61
N ALA A 291 4.54 -5.05 -45.81
CA ALA A 291 4.94 -4.38 -47.05
C ALA A 291 3.71 -4.19 -47.95
N ALA A 292 3.47 -2.95 -48.41
CA ALA A 292 2.43 -2.64 -49.36
C ALA A 292 2.94 -2.92 -50.78
N ASN A 293 2.23 -3.75 -51.53
CA ASN A 293 2.63 -4.15 -52.89
C ASN A 293 2.11 -3.20 -54.00
N GLY A 294 1.63 -2.01 -53.63
CA GLY A 294 1.25 -0.96 -54.60
C GLY A 294 -0.25 -0.84 -54.87
N ASP A 295 -1.09 -1.79 -54.45
CA ASP A 295 -2.54 -1.70 -54.57
C ASP A 295 -3.12 -1.01 -53.33
N SER A 296 -4.17 -0.20 -53.51
CA SER A 296 -4.92 0.35 -52.40
C SER A 296 -5.85 -0.71 -51.83
N GLY A 297 -5.99 -0.74 -50.48
CA GLY A 297 -6.81 -1.74 -49.84
C GLY A 297 -7.01 -1.46 -48.33
N GLU A 298 -7.76 -2.36 -47.69
CA GLU A 298 -7.94 -2.39 -46.26
C GLU A 298 -7.62 -3.78 -45.71
N ALA A 299 -6.92 -3.84 -44.60
CA ALA A 299 -6.66 -5.08 -43.87
C ALA A 299 -6.92 -4.86 -42.37
N GLU A 300 -7.49 -5.87 -41.73
CA GLU A 300 -7.58 -5.94 -40.26
C GLU A 300 -6.48 -6.83 -39.73
N ILE A 301 -5.65 -6.25 -38.87
CA ILE A 301 -4.58 -6.95 -38.17
C ILE A 301 -4.98 -7.13 -36.72
N GLU A 302 -4.91 -8.38 -36.24
CA GLU A 302 -5.14 -8.68 -34.85
C GLU A 302 -3.92 -9.40 -34.28
N MET A 303 -3.58 -9.07 -33.01
CA MET A 303 -2.62 -9.80 -32.22
C MET A 303 -3.32 -10.33 -30.96
N LYS A 304 -3.13 -11.61 -30.68
CA LYS A 304 -3.59 -12.27 -29.46
C LYS A 304 -2.39 -12.75 -28.65
N ILE A 305 -2.45 -12.49 -27.36
CA ILE A 305 -1.49 -13.01 -26.40
C ILE A 305 -2.21 -13.96 -25.47
N LYS A 306 -1.61 -15.12 -25.24
CA LYS A 306 -2.03 -16.10 -24.24
C LYS A 306 -0.86 -16.42 -23.33
N LYS A 307 -1.05 -16.28 -22.04
CA LYS A 307 -0.12 -16.70 -21.00
C LYS A 307 -0.77 -17.82 -20.20
N GLU A 308 -0.17 -19.00 -20.24
CA GLU A 308 -0.60 -20.14 -19.44
C GLU A 308 0.23 -20.21 -18.17
N GLY A 309 -0.44 -20.25 -17.02
CA GLY A 309 0.12 -20.59 -15.72
C GLY A 309 -0.45 -21.94 -15.27
N GLU A 310 0.03 -22.47 -14.13
CA GLU A 310 -0.41 -23.76 -13.62
C GLU A 310 -1.92 -23.83 -13.34
N THR A 311 -2.53 -22.74 -12.88
CA THR A 311 -3.92 -22.72 -12.41
C THR A 311 -4.73 -21.55 -13.02
N PHE A 312 -4.19 -20.85 -14.03
CA PHE A 312 -4.85 -19.68 -14.62
C PHE A 312 -4.36 -19.45 -16.05
N VAL A 313 -5.19 -18.77 -16.83
CA VAL A 313 -4.85 -18.27 -18.16
C VAL A 313 -5.07 -16.77 -18.19
N GLN A 314 -4.11 -16.02 -18.72
CA GLN A 314 -4.26 -14.61 -19.02
C GLN A 314 -4.24 -14.41 -20.53
N THR A 315 -5.17 -13.61 -21.03
CA THR A 315 -5.26 -13.26 -22.45
C THR A 315 -5.33 -11.75 -22.61
N ALA A 316 -4.80 -11.26 -23.70
CA ALA A 316 -5.02 -9.89 -24.16
C ALA A 316 -5.02 -9.91 -25.68
N ASP A 317 -5.86 -9.10 -26.29
CA ASP A 317 -5.93 -8.92 -27.72
C ASP A 317 -6.02 -7.44 -28.09
N GLN A 318 -5.59 -7.16 -29.32
CA GLN A 318 -5.70 -5.83 -29.91
C GLN A 318 -5.84 -5.98 -31.41
N SER A 319 -6.77 -5.23 -32.00
CA SER A 319 -6.91 -5.14 -33.47
C SER A 319 -6.68 -3.71 -33.97
N ILE A 320 -6.26 -3.61 -35.20
CA ILE A 320 -6.06 -2.36 -35.93
C ILE A 320 -6.46 -2.54 -37.40
N ARG A 321 -7.16 -1.57 -37.96
CA ARG A 321 -7.44 -1.50 -39.38
C ARG A 321 -6.42 -0.64 -40.10
N ILE A 322 -5.87 -1.15 -41.18
CA ILE A 322 -4.85 -0.53 -41.95
C ILE A 322 -5.42 -0.27 -43.35
N ASN A 323 -5.39 0.99 -43.77
CA ASN A 323 -5.67 1.40 -45.13
C ASN A 323 -4.32 1.70 -45.83
N PHE A 324 -4.15 1.24 -47.02
CA PHE A 324 -2.90 1.39 -47.80
C PHE A 324 -3.17 1.63 -49.27
#